data_273077a2d696bec9307fa739ff3187de
#
_entry.id   273077a2d696bec9307fa739ff3187de
#
_cell.length_a   1.000
_cell.length_b   1.000
_cell.length_c   1.000
_cell.angle_alpha   90.00
_cell.angle_beta   90.00
_cell.angle_gamma   90.00
#
_symmetry.space_group_name_H-M   'P 1'
#
loop_
_entity.id
_entity.type
_entity.pdbx_description
1 polymer ?
#
loop_
_entity_poly.entity_id
_entity_poly.type
_entity_poly.pdbx_seq_one_letter_code
_entity_poly.pdbx_strand_id
1 'polypeptide(L)'
;MPVAKPLDLPFDPIERAAEIWGDRFGPADAMAAVTSIMRAQQILLGGLDGLLRPYGLTFARYEALVLLAFSRRGTLPLRVIGERLMVHPTSVTNTVDRLERDGLVRRRPNPRDGRGTLAEITPSGRDVVTRSTADLMAARFGMAGYDPPELGEIFTLLRGLRVSAGDFTPEPGAAAVSAPVTPPSAIRRRR
;
A
#
# COMPACT_ATOMS: atom_id res chain seq x y z
N MET A 1 -10.23 4.77 -12.38
CA MET A 1 -9.31 5.80 -12.87
C MET A 1 -8.49 5.21 -14.01
N PRO A 2 -8.15 5.96 -15.05
CA PRO A 2 -7.23 5.45 -16.06
C PRO A 2 -5.87 5.18 -15.38
N VAL A 3 -5.29 4.02 -15.70
CA VAL A 3 -3.93 3.65 -15.27
C VAL A 3 -2.99 4.73 -15.78
N ALA A 4 -2.19 5.32 -14.89
CA ALA A 4 -1.16 6.28 -15.30
C ALA A 4 -0.20 5.55 -16.25
N LYS A 5 -0.24 5.92 -17.52
CA LYS A 5 0.69 5.37 -18.52
C LYS A 5 2.08 5.91 -18.18
N PRO A 6 3.12 5.04 -18.09
CA PRO A 6 4.49 5.51 -17.94
C PRO A 6 4.81 6.57 -19.00
N LEU A 7 5.40 7.67 -18.57
CA LEU A 7 5.72 8.80 -19.43
C LEU A 7 7.08 8.56 -20.10
N ASP A 8 7.41 7.62 -20.74
CA ASP A 8 8.67 7.32 -21.44
C ASP A 8 9.57 8.57 -21.69
N LEU A 9 9.95 9.20 -20.56
CA LEU A 9 10.76 10.42 -20.57
C LEU A 9 12.24 10.04 -20.72
N PRO A 10 13.04 10.85 -21.44
CA PRO A 10 14.47 10.61 -21.61
C PRO A 10 15.31 11.00 -20.38
N PHE A 11 14.69 11.29 -19.24
CA PHE A 11 15.30 11.69 -17.97
C PHE A 11 14.41 11.32 -16.80
N ASP A 12 14.98 11.19 -15.59
CA ASP A 12 14.20 11.05 -14.37
C ASP A 12 13.61 12.43 -13.96
N PRO A 13 12.26 12.59 -13.98
CA PRO A 13 11.64 13.86 -13.61
C PRO A 13 11.80 14.22 -12.13
N ILE A 14 12.06 13.24 -11.25
CA ILE A 14 12.28 13.50 -9.82
C ILE A 14 13.71 13.99 -9.61
N GLU A 15 14.70 13.37 -10.24
CA GLU A 15 16.09 13.81 -10.21
C GLU A 15 16.20 15.24 -10.75
N ARG A 16 15.57 15.52 -11.89
CA ARG A 16 15.53 16.87 -12.45
C ARG A 16 14.84 17.89 -11.54
N ALA A 17 13.76 17.50 -10.88
CA ALA A 17 13.11 18.38 -9.90
C ALA A 17 13.99 18.62 -8.67
N ALA A 18 14.75 17.60 -8.22
CA ALA A 18 15.66 17.73 -7.07
C ALA A 18 16.82 18.71 -7.36
N GLU A 19 17.38 18.70 -8.56
CA GLU A 19 18.39 19.69 -9.00
C GLU A 19 17.83 21.13 -8.88
N ILE A 20 16.66 21.39 -9.49
CA ILE A 20 16.03 22.71 -9.48
C ILE A 20 15.65 23.14 -8.04
N TRP A 21 15.21 22.17 -7.22
CA TRP A 21 14.89 22.41 -5.82
C TRP A 21 16.14 22.82 -5.03
N GLY A 22 17.27 22.10 -5.25
CA GLY A 22 18.54 22.38 -4.61
C GLY A 22 19.01 23.82 -4.82
N ASP A 23 18.88 24.30 -6.04
CA ASP A 23 19.26 25.69 -6.41
C ASP A 23 18.36 26.76 -5.76
N ARG A 24 17.10 26.46 -5.51
CA ARG A 24 16.11 27.44 -5.06
C ARG A 24 15.79 27.39 -3.57
N PHE A 25 15.76 26.19 -3.00
CA PHE A 25 15.20 25.96 -1.66
C PHE A 25 16.16 25.24 -0.71
N GLY A 26 17.29 24.68 -1.20
CA GLY A 26 18.26 23.94 -0.41
C GLY A 26 18.08 22.41 -0.53
N PRO A 27 18.57 21.60 0.44
CA PRO A 27 18.65 20.14 0.32
C PRO A 27 17.35 19.48 -0.16
N ALA A 28 17.44 18.61 -1.17
CA ALA A 28 16.30 18.01 -1.86
C ALA A 28 16.04 16.55 -1.48
N ASP A 29 16.87 15.93 -0.62
CA ASP A 29 16.84 14.49 -0.33
C ASP A 29 15.46 14.01 0.13
N ALA A 30 14.85 14.71 1.09
CA ALA A 30 13.53 14.35 1.61
C ALA A 30 12.42 14.51 0.55
N MET A 31 12.48 15.58 -0.24
CA MET A 31 11.53 15.82 -1.33
C MET A 31 11.66 14.72 -2.39
N ALA A 32 12.87 14.40 -2.83
CA ALA A 32 13.13 13.36 -3.81
C ALA A 32 12.65 11.98 -3.32
N ALA A 33 12.94 11.63 -2.06
CA ALA A 33 12.48 10.37 -1.46
C ALA A 33 10.95 10.28 -1.43
N VAL A 34 10.26 11.31 -0.92
CA VAL A 34 8.78 11.32 -0.82
C VAL A 34 8.13 11.25 -2.21
N THR A 35 8.61 12.05 -3.17
CA THR A 35 8.06 12.05 -4.53
C THR A 35 8.31 10.73 -5.26
N SER A 36 9.46 10.08 -5.02
CA SER A 36 9.76 8.73 -5.53
C SER A 36 8.79 7.69 -4.97
N ILE A 37 8.52 7.70 -3.66
CA ILE A 37 7.54 6.79 -3.04
C ILE A 37 6.15 6.99 -3.66
N MET A 38 5.68 8.24 -3.78
CA MET A 38 4.36 8.54 -4.35
C MET A 38 4.26 8.12 -5.82
N ARG A 39 5.31 8.33 -6.60
CA ARG A 39 5.35 7.91 -8.01
C ARG A 39 5.40 6.39 -8.15
N ALA A 40 6.22 5.71 -7.34
CA ALA A 40 6.28 4.26 -7.31
C ALA A 40 4.93 3.65 -6.93
N GLN A 41 4.23 4.21 -5.93
CA GLN A 41 2.88 3.79 -5.57
C GLN A 41 1.91 3.88 -6.76
N GLN A 42 1.91 4.98 -7.50
CA GLN A 42 1.03 5.16 -8.66
C GLN A 42 1.31 4.12 -9.76
N ILE A 43 2.59 3.86 -10.03
CA ILE A 43 3.02 2.87 -11.03
C ILE A 43 2.58 1.47 -10.61
N LEU A 44 2.86 1.09 -9.36
CA LEU A 44 2.50 -0.22 -8.82
C LEU A 44 0.99 -0.42 -8.81
N LEU A 45 0.21 0.53 -8.30
CA LEU A 45 -1.25 0.45 -8.30
C LEU A 45 -1.81 0.29 -9.71
N GLY A 46 -1.27 1.02 -10.69
CA GLY A 46 -1.68 0.88 -12.07
C GLY A 46 -1.43 -0.51 -12.65
N GLY A 47 -0.25 -1.08 -12.38
CA GLY A 47 0.12 -2.42 -12.79
C GLY A 47 -0.74 -3.50 -12.12
N LEU A 48 -0.91 -3.40 -10.80
CA LEU A 48 -1.71 -4.33 -10.00
C LEU A 48 -3.19 -4.30 -10.39
N ASP A 49 -3.77 -3.12 -10.60
CA ASP A 49 -5.14 -2.97 -11.10
C ASP A 49 -5.29 -3.60 -12.51
N GLY A 50 -4.26 -3.50 -13.34
CA GLY A 50 -4.22 -4.16 -14.65
C GLY A 50 -4.30 -5.68 -14.54
N LEU A 51 -3.52 -6.29 -13.66
CA LEU A 51 -3.53 -7.74 -13.40
C LEU A 51 -4.84 -8.22 -12.78
N LEU A 52 -5.49 -7.38 -11.96
CA LEU A 52 -6.73 -7.72 -11.26
C LEU A 52 -8.00 -7.48 -12.09
N ARG A 53 -7.89 -6.77 -13.21
CA ARG A 53 -9.03 -6.44 -14.09
C ARG A 53 -9.82 -7.67 -14.58
N PRO A 54 -9.20 -8.80 -14.97
CA PRO A 54 -9.94 -10.00 -15.39
C PRO A 54 -10.86 -10.56 -14.30
N TYR A 55 -10.58 -10.25 -13.03
CA TYR A 55 -11.36 -10.66 -11.87
C TYR A 55 -12.41 -9.61 -11.45
N GLY A 56 -12.56 -8.51 -12.20
CA GLY A 56 -13.41 -7.39 -11.83
C GLY A 56 -12.92 -6.59 -10.61
N LEU A 57 -11.66 -6.76 -10.20
CA LEU A 57 -11.10 -6.15 -9.00
C LEU A 57 -10.21 -4.94 -9.33
N THR A 58 -10.10 -4.06 -8.33
CA THR A 58 -8.96 -3.15 -8.13
C THR A 58 -8.12 -3.68 -6.99
N PHE A 59 -6.90 -3.19 -6.85
CA PHE A 59 -6.02 -3.61 -5.74
C PHE A 59 -6.66 -3.34 -4.37
N ALA A 60 -7.31 -2.21 -4.17
CA ALA A 60 -8.03 -1.91 -2.93
C ALA A 60 -9.17 -2.91 -2.63
N ARG A 61 -9.89 -3.41 -3.65
CA ARG A 61 -10.91 -4.47 -3.47
C ARG A 61 -10.30 -5.83 -3.20
N TYR A 62 -9.18 -6.13 -3.85
CA TYR A 62 -8.39 -7.32 -3.58
C TYR A 62 -7.88 -7.35 -2.14
N GLU A 63 -7.27 -6.27 -1.64
CA GLU A 63 -6.80 -6.18 -0.25
C GLU A 63 -7.92 -6.44 0.76
N ALA A 64 -9.10 -5.85 0.54
CA ALA A 64 -10.26 -6.07 1.40
C ALA A 64 -10.71 -7.55 1.41
N LEU A 65 -10.72 -8.22 0.24
CA LEU A 65 -11.03 -9.64 0.13
C LEU A 65 -9.99 -10.52 0.79
N VAL A 66 -8.70 -10.24 0.59
CA VAL A 66 -7.60 -10.98 1.23
C VAL A 66 -7.66 -10.83 2.73
N LEU A 67 -7.92 -9.63 3.24
CA LEU A 67 -8.06 -9.38 4.66
C LEU A 67 -9.22 -10.19 5.28
N LEU A 68 -10.34 -10.30 4.57
CA LEU A 68 -11.45 -11.17 4.96
C LEU A 68 -11.06 -12.65 4.90
N ALA A 69 -10.38 -13.08 3.83
CA ALA A 69 -9.94 -14.46 3.66
C ALA A 69 -8.98 -14.91 4.78
N PHE A 70 -8.10 -14.02 5.26
CA PHE A 70 -7.17 -14.27 6.37
C PHE A 70 -7.84 -14.22 7.74
N SER A 71 -9.03 -13.63 7.84
CA SER A 71 -9.73 -13.60 9.11
C SER A 71 -10.24 -14.99 9.50
N ARG A 72 -10.18 -15.31 10.80
CA ARG A 72 -10.49 -16.66 11.32
C ARG A 72 -11.85 -17.22 10.86
N ARG A 73 -12.85 -16.34 10.65
CA ARG A 73 -14.21 -16.72 10.23
C ARG A 73 -14.59 -16.23 8.84
N GLY A 74 -13.66 -15.63 8.11
CA GLY A 74 -13.99 -14.96 6.84
C GLY A 74 -14.85 -13.72 7.01
N THR A 75 -14.88 -13.13 8.21
CA THR A 75 -15.81 -12.07 8.58
C THR A 75 -15.12 -11.02 9.43
N LEU A 76 -15.27 -9.74 9.09
CA LEU A 76 -14.76 -8.60 9.85
C LEU A 76 -15.76 -7.45 9.90
N PRO A 77 -15.78 -6.66 11.00
CA PRO A 77 -16.46 -5.38 11.03
C PRO A 77 -15.86 -4.40 10.00
N LEU A 78 -16.71 -3.61 9.34
CA LEU A 78 -16.25 -2.62 8.34
C LEU A 78 -15.22 -1.66 8.93
N ARG A 79 -15.41 -1.25 10.20
CA ARG A 79 -14.44 -0.40 10.91
C ARG A 79 -13.05 -1.03 10.96
N VAL A 80 -12.95 -2.32 11.27
CA VAL A 80 -11.68 -3.04 11.35
C VAL A 80 -11.00 -3.15 9.98
N ILE A 81 -11.79 -3.29 8.91
CA ILE A 81 -11.26 -3.25 7.53
C ILE A 81 -10.63 -1.89 7.26
N GLY A 82 -11.33 -0.80 7.60
CA GLY A 82 -10.82 0.56 7.41
C GLY A 82 -9.54 0.84 8.19
N GLU A 83 -9.50 0.43 9.46
CA GLU A 83 -8.32 0.58 10.32
C GLU A 83 -7.11 -0.17 9.77
N ARG A 84 -7.28 -1.43 9.35
CA ARG A 84 -6.18 -2.27 8.85
C ARG A 84 -5.67 -1.85 7.48
N LEU A 85 -6.54 -1.31 6.62
CA LEU A 85 -6.16 -0.83 5.29
C LEU A 85 -5.83 0.66 5.26
N MET A 86 -5.90 1.35 6.42
CA MET A 86 -5.67 2.80 6.55
C MET A 86 -6.52 3.62 5.57
N VAL A 87 -7.79 3.26 5.40
CA VAL A 87 -8.72 3.94 4.49
C VAL A 87 -9.91 4.53 5.23
N HIS A 88 -10.41 5.65 4.72
CA HIS A 88 -11.57 6.33 5.30
C HIS A 88 -12.82 5.41 5.31
N PRO A 89 -13.70 5.48 6.33
CA PRO A 89 -14.92 4.66 6.43
C PRO A 89 -15.80 4.69 5.18
N THR A 90 -15.94 5.83 4.53
CA THR A 90 -16.67 5.97 3.25
C THR A 90 -16.06 5.11 2.14
N SER A 91 -14.72 5.05 2.06
CA SER A 91 -14.01 4.21 1.08
C SER A 91 -14.24 2.73 1.34
N VAL A 92 -14.26 2.30 2.62
CA VAL A 92 -14.59 0.93 3.02
C VAL A 92 -16.01 0.58 2.58
N THR A 93 -16.98 1.46 2.89
CA THR A 93 -18.38 1.26 2.51
C THR A 93 -18.51 1.08 1.00
N ASN A 94 -17.93 1.96 0.21
CA ASN A 94 -17.95 1.88 -1.26
C ASN A 94 -17.27 0.62 -1.80
N THR A 95 -16.16 0.20 -1.17
CA THR A 95 -15.45 -1.03 -1.54
C THR A 95 -16.32 -2.26 -1.27
N VAL A 96 -16.92 -2.35 -0.08
CA VAL A 96 -17.78 -3.47 0.31
C VAL A 96 -19.07 -3.49 -0.51
N ASP A 97 -19.69 -2.33 -0.82
CA ASP A 97 -20.86 -2.23 -1.70
C ASP A 97 -20.60 -2.86 -3.08
N ARG A 98 -19.43 -2.57 -3.65
CA ARG A 98 -19.06 -3.13 -4.96
C ARG A 98 -18.81 -4.63 -4.88
N LEU A 99 -18.07 -5.09 -3.85
CA LEU A 99 -17.83 -6.52 -3.63
C LEU A 99 -19.12 -7.31 -3.36
N GLU A 100 -20.08 -6.70 -2.67
CA GLU A 100 -21.39 -7.31 -2.41
C GLU A 100 -22.22 -7.40 -3.69
N ARG A 101 -22.24 -6.35 -4.50
CA ARG A 101 -22.90 -6.34 -5.82
C ARG A 101 -22.34 -7.41 -6.73
N ASP A 102 -21.03 -7.64 -6.67
CA ASP A 102 -20.32 -8.66 -7.46
C ASP A 102 -20.45 -10.07 -6.83
N GLY A 103 -21.18 -10.24 -5.72
CA GLY A 103 -21.41 -11.51 -5.04
C GLY A 103 -20.18 -12.08 -4.31
N LEU A 104 -19.12 -11.30 -4.12
CA LEU A 104 -17.86 -11.74 -3.50
C LEU A 104 -17.86 -11.59 -1.99
N VAL A 105 -18.72 -10.72 -1.47
CA VAL A 105 -18.92 -10.44 -0.04
C VAL A 105 -20.43 -10.37 0.21
N ARG A 106 -20.86 -10.62 1.45
CA ARG A 106 -22.20 -10.32 1.93
C ARG A 106 -22.14 -9.53 3.24
N ARG A 107 -23.08 -8.62 3.45
CA ARG A 107 -23.23 -7.92 4.71
C ARG A 107 -24.05 -8.72 5.72
N ARG A 108 -23.66 -8.62 6.99
CA ARG A 108 -24.42 -9.19 8.11
C ARG A 108 -24.51 -8.18 9.25
N PRO A 109 -25.59 -8.19 10.03
CA PRO A 109 -25.64 -7.47 11.30
C PRO A 109 -24.53 -7.96 12.24
N ASN A 110 -23.93 -7.04 12.98
CA ASN A 110 -22.93 -7.40 14.00
C ASN A 110 -23.66 -7.80 15.30
N PRO A 111 -23.63 -9.07 15.72
CA PRO A 111 -24.35 -9.50 16.93
C PRO A 111 -23.77 -8.92 18.24
N ARG A 112 -22.53 -8.37 18.19
CA ARG A 112 -21.85 -7.76 19.34
C ARG A 112 -22.03 -6.24 19.41
N ASP A 113 -22.48 -5.64 18.33
CA ASP A 113 -22.68 -4.21 18.18
C ASP A 113 -23.86 -3.99 17.24
N GLY A 114 -25.03 -3.73 17.81
CA GLY A 114 -26.30 -3.62 17.06
C GLY A 114 -26.32 -2.50 16.01
N ARG A 115 -25.31 -1.61 15.99
CA ARG A 115 -25.15 -0.56 14.99
C ARG A 115 -24.08 -0.89 13.96
N GLY A 116 -23.30 -1.95 14.19
CA GLY A 116 -22.17 -2.35 13.35
C GLY A 116 -22.58 -3.29 12.22
N THR A 117 -21.94 -3.18 11.08
CA THR A 117 -22.06 -4.10 9.95
C THR A 117 -20.79 -4.94 9.82
N LEU A 118 -20.97 -6.23 9.60
CA LEU A 118 -19.91 -7.17 9.25
C LEU A 118 -19.91 -7.39 7.74
N ALA A 119 -18.71 -7.45 7.15
CA ALA A 119 -18.49 -8.01 5.83
C ALA A 119 -18.03 -9.47 5.96
N GLU A 120 -18.65 -10.37 5.22
CA GLU A 120 -18.32 -11.80 5.19
C GLU A 120 -17.99 -12.22 3.76
N ILE A 121 -16.80 -12.84 3.57
CA ILE A 121 -16.39 -13.34 2.25
C ILE A 121 -17.23 -14.56 1.86
N THR A 122 -17.69 -14.59 0.60
CA THR A 122 -18.43 -15.72 0.04
C THR A 122 -17.48 -16.83 -0.49
N PRO A 123 -17.99 -18.03 -0.80
CA PRO A 123 -17.21 -19.04 -1.52
C PRO A 123 -16.63 -18.50 -2.85
N SER A 124 -17.45 -17.77 -3.63
CA SER A 124 -17.00 -17.09 -4.86
C SER A 124 -15.88 -16.07 -4.60
N GLY A 125 -16.00 -15.30 -3.51
CA GLY A 125 -14.94 -14.37 -3.10
C GLY A 125 -13.63 -15.09 -2.77
N ARG A 126 -13.68 -16.23 -2.10
CA ARG A 126 -12.49 -17.05 -1.81
C ARG A 126 -11.83 -17.61 -3.08
N ASP A 127 -12.63 -18.10 -4.01
CA ASP A 127 -12.13 -18.58 -5.30
C ASP A 127 -11.44 -17.45 -6.09
N VAL A 128 -12.07 -16.29 -6.16
CA VAL A 128 -11.48 -15.11 -6.80
C VAL A 128 -10.16 -14.70 -6.14
N VAL A 129 -10.08 -14.66 -4.80
CA VAL A 129 -8.83 -14.39 -4.08
C VAL A 129 -7.75 -15.40 -4.47
N THR A 130 -8.08 -16.69 -4.48
CA THR A 130 -7.09 -17.74 -4.80
C THR A 130 -6.52 -17.56 -6.20
N ARG A 131 -7.36 -17.36 -7.20
CA ARG A 131 -6.92 -17.20 -8.60
C ARG A 131 -6.18 -15.89 -8.83
N SER A 132 -6.71 -14.79 -8.35
CA SER A 132 -6.07 -13.47 -8.52
C SER A 132 -4.73 -13.38 -7.77
N THR A 133 -4.60 -14.03 -6.60
CA THR A 133 -3.33 -14.12 -5.88
C THR A 133 -2.30 -14.90 -6.66
N ALA A 134 -2.68 -15.99 -7.32
CA ALA A 134 -1.75 -16.76 -8.18
C ALA A 134 -1.16 -15.90 -9.31
N ASP A 135 -1.99 -15.09 -9.97
CA ASP A 135 -1.52 -14.18 -11.03
C ASP A 135 -0.64 -13.06 -10.48
N LEU A 136 -0.99 -12.47 -9.34
CA LEU A 136 -0.15 -11.47 -8.67
C LEU A 136 1.21 -12.04 -8.24
N MET A 137 1.23 -13.26 -7.72
CA MET A 137 2.47 -13.97 -7.35
C MET A 137 3.33 -14.29 -8.58
N ALA A 138 2.72 -14.75 -9.67
CA ALA A 138 3.43 -14.99 -10.93
C ALA A 138 4.06 -13.71 -11.49
N ALA A 139 3.38 -12.57 -11.36
CA ALA A 139 3.87 -11.25 -11.71
C ALA A 139 4.77 -10.62 -10.62
N ARG A 140 5.07 -11.34 -9.51
CA ARG A 140 5.82 -10.83 -8.35
C ARG A 140 5.30 -9.46 -7.87
N PHE A 141 3.99 -9.29 -7.86
CA PHE A 141 3.32 -8.02 -7.51
C PHE A 141 3.86 -6.80 -8.27
N GLY A 142 4.27 -6.96 -9.51
CA GLY A 142 4.85 -5.90 -10.33
C GLY A 142 6.33 -5.59 -10.04
N MET A 143 6.98 -6.35 -9.15
CA MET A 143 8.35 -6.17 -8.71
C MET A 143 9.31 -7.19 -9.34
N ALA A 144 9.05 -7.64 -10.57
CA ALA A 144 9.83 -8.68 -11.23
C ALA A 144 11.28 -8.29 -11.52
N GLY A 145 11.58 -6.98 -11.60
CA GLY A 145 12.92 -6.45 -11.83
C GLY A 145 13.84 -6.46 -10.60
N TYR A 146 13.35 -6.83 -9.42
CA TYR A 146 14.10 -6.79 -8.16
C TYR A 146 14.39 -8.20 -7.64
N ASP A 147 15.57 -8.42 -7.08
CA ASP A 147 15.92 -9.67 -6.42
C ASP A 147 15.38 -9.70 -4.95
N PRO A 148 15.41 -10.87 -4.25
CA PRO A 148 14.92 -10.96 -2.88
C PRO A 148 15.65 -10.05 -1.86
N PRO A 149 16.99 -9.87 -1.89
CA PRO A 149 17.70 -8.90 -1.08
C PRO A 149 17.20 -7.47 -1.26
N GLU A 150 17.10 -6.98 -2.50
CA GLU A 150 16.59 -5.63 -2.82
C GLU A 150 15.18 -5.39 -2.31
N LEU A 151 14.29 -6.39 -2.45
CA LEU A 151 12.94 -6.34 -1.88
C LEU A 151 12.96 -6.25 -0.36
N GLY A 152 13.91 -6.94 0.29
CA GLY A 152 14.14 -6.87 1.73
C GLY A 152 14.59 -5.48 2.19
N GLU A 153 15.47 -4.82 1.43
CA GLU A 153 15.92 -3.45 1.70
C GLU A 153 14.77 -2.44 1.57
N ILE A 154 14.01 -2.50 0.48
CA ILE A 154 12.82 -1.66 0.27
C ILE A 154 11.83 -1.84 1.42
N PHE A 155 11.52 -3.09 1.79
CA PHE A 155 10.63 -3.39 2.91
C PHE A 155 11.14 -2.78 4.22
N THR A 156 12.44 -2.89 4.49
CA THR A 156 13.08 -2.41 5.71
C THR A 156 13.04 -0.89 5.82
N LEU A 157 13.36 -0.18 4.73
CA LEU A 157 13.28 1.29 4.68
C LEU A 157 11.86 1.79 4.90
N LEU A 158 10.89 1.22 4.19
CA LEU A 158 9.48 1.59 4.32
C LEU A 158 8.90 1.18 5.68
N ARG A 159 9.38 0.07 6.28
CA ARG A 159 9.02 -0.31 7.64
C ARG A 159 9.47 0.73 8.65
N GLY A 160 10.68 1.28 8.50
CA GLY A 160 11.19 2.36 9.35
C GLY A 160 10.29 3.60 9.31
N LEU A 161 9.88 4.01 8.12
CA LEU A 161 8.93 5.11 7.94
C LEU A 161 7.59 4.85 8.65
N ARG A 162 7.04 3.65 8.53
CA ARG A 162 5.76 3.27 9.19
C ARG A 162 5.87 3.25 10.72
N VAL A 163 6.98 2.77 11.26
CA VAL A 163 7.24 2.81 12.72
C VAL A 163 7.31 4.26 13.21
N SER A 164 8.05 5.12 12.52
CA SER A 164 8.15 6.54 12.91
C SER A 164 6.83 7.30 12.81
N ALA A 165 5.94 6.86 11.94
CA ALA A 165 4.58 7.39 11.82
C ALA A 165 3.60 6.82 12.86
N GLY A 166 4.01 5.85 13.69
CA GLY A 166 3.15 5.23 14.70
C GLY A 166 2.15 4.22 14.14
N ASP A 167 2.38 3.69 12.93
CA ASP A 167 1.52 2.68 12.29
C ASP A 167 1.44 1.38 13.11
N PHE A 168 2.54 1.00 13.75
CA PHE A 168 2.60 -0.14 14.67
C PHE A 168 3.78 -0.01 15.64
N THR A 169 3.70 -0.73 16.76
CA THR A 169 4.81 -0.86 17.73
C THR A 169 5.62 -2.11 17.39
N PRO A 170 6.93 -2.01 17.10
CA PRO A 170 7.77 -3.18 16.90
C PRO A 170 7.80 -4.08 18.14
N GLU A 171 7.78 -5.41 17.95
CA GLU A 171 8.00 -6.33 19.05
C GLU A 171 9.42 -6.17 19.64
N PRO A 172 9.60 -6.31 20.97
CA PRO A 172 10.91 -6.30 21.61
C PRO A 172 11.80 -7.39 20.98
N GLY A 173 12.93 -6.99 20.36
CA GLY A 173 13.85 -7.91 19.68
C GLY A 173 13.76 -7.96 18.16
N ALA A 174 12.78 -7.34 17.54
CA ALA A 174 12.83 -7.06 16.10
C ALA A 174 13.93 -6.03 15.83
N ALA A 175 14.94 -6.40 15.01
CA ALA A 175 16.11 -5.58 14.73
C ALA A 175 15.73 -4.12 14.48
N ALA A 176 16.30 -3.20 15.25
CA ALA A 176 16.16 -1.77 15.05
C ALA A 176 16.68 -1.44 13.66
N VAL A 177 15.78 -0.99 12.79
CA VAL A 177 16.17 -0.32 11.54
C VAL A 177 17.02 0.88 11.95
N SER A 178 18.22 0.99 11.40
CA SER A 178 19.27 1.98 11.71
C SER A 178 18.70 3.33 12.14
N ALA A 179 19.25 3.85 13.24
CA ALA A 179 18.95 5.18 13.75
C ALA A 179 19.04 6.25 12.66
N PRO A 180 18.26 7.33 12.75
CA PRO A 180 18.34 8.43 11.81
C PRO A 180 19.77 8.91 11.72
N VAL A 181 20.29 9.00 10.50
CA VAL A 181 21.60 9.60 10.23
C VAL A 181 21.53 11.03 10.79
N THR A 182 22.32 11.29 11.84
CA THR A 182 22.47 12.63 12.40
C THR A 182 23.01 13.54 11.29
N PRO A 183 22.34 14.65 10.96
CA PRO A 183 22.86 15.55 9.94
C PRO A 183 24.24 16.05 10.36
N PRO A 184 25.19 16.21 9.43
CA PRO A 184 26.50 16.75 9.75
C PRO A 184 26.34 18.14 10.36
N SER A 185 26.95 18.34 11.53
CA SER A 185 26.92 19.60 12.27
C SER A 185 27.36 20.75 11.35
N ALA A 186 26.56 21.81 11.36
CA ALA A 186 26.74 23.02 10.58
C ALA A 186 28.21 23.48 10.59
N ILE A 187 28.78 23.60 9.40
CA ILE A 187 30.09 24.23 9.18
C ILE A 187 29.98 25.69 9.70
N ARG A 188 30.63 25.97 10.84
CA ARG A 188 30.82 27.31 11.34
C ARG A 188 31.54 28.13 10.25
N ARG A 189 30.84 29.03 9.60
CA ARG A 189 31.49 30.07 8.78
C ARG A 189 32.34 30.93 9.75
N ARG A 190 33.66 30.79 9.64
CA ARG A 190 34.57 31.81 10.19
C ARG A 190 34.44 33.07 9.33
N ARG A 191 34.31 34.18 9.99
CA ARG A 191 34.38 35.54 9.41
C ARG A 191 35.74 35.79 8.79
#